data_2ccc5e42056cb86907ffed1a4071883d
#
_entry.id   2ccc5e42056cb86907ffed1a4071883d
#
_cell.length_a   1.000
_cell.length_b   1.000
_cell.length_c   1.000
_cell.angle_alpha   90.00
_cell.angle_beta   90.00
_cell.angle_gamma   90.00
#
_symmetry.space_group_name_H-M   'P 1'
#
loop_
_entity.id
_entity.type
_entity.pdbx_description
1 polymer ?
#
loop_
_entity_poly.entity_id
_entity_poly.type
_entity_poly.pdbx_seq_one_letter_code
_entity_poly.pdbx_strand_id
1 'polypeptide(L)'
;MIKLIVTDIDGTLVKDGTLDINPEYMDVIKKLTEKGIHFVACSGRQYCSERQLFVPVKDRIFFISDGGTLIRTSEEILKVHTLSAEIWKNMARMAKKECRDVIILFPARMSVMRRMRKHQCFAGYMTLMDMI
;
A
#
# COMPACT_ATOMS: atom_id res chain seq x y z
N MET A 1 -9.85 13.23 -24.35
CA MET A 1 -8.96 12.04 -24.41
C MET A 1 -8.59 11.65 -22.99
N ILE A 2 -8.77 10.38 -22.60
CA ILE A 2 -8.41 9.87 -21.26
C ILE A 2 -6.90 9.87 -21.12
N LYS A 3 -6.38 10.42 -20.02
CA LYS A 3 -4.95 10.48 -19.72
C LYS A 3 -4.55 9.69 -18.47
N LEU A 4 -5.53 9.35 -17.65
CA LEU A 4 -5.31 8.69 -16.36
C LEU A 4 -6.43 7.67 -16.12
N ILE A 5 -6.05 6.48 -15.68
CA ILE A 5 -6.95 5.44 -15.20
C ILE A 5 -6.53 5.10 -13.77
N VAL A 6 -7.45 5.21 -12.83
CA VAL A 6 -7.28 4.77 -11.45
C VAL A 6 -8.24 3.63 -11.21
N THR A 7 -7.74 2.52 -10.70
CA THR A 7 -8.57 1.34 -10.41
C THR A 7 -8.34 0.85 -9.00
N ASP A 8 -9.43 0.42 -8.38
CA ASP A 8 -9.38 -0.40 -7.18
C ASP A 8 -8.91 -1.82 -7.51
N ILE A 9 -8.42 -2.54 -6.54
CA ILE A 9 -7.87 -3.90 -6.70
C ILE A 9 -8.86 -4.95 -6.21
N ASP A 10 -9.21 -4.91 -4.93
CA ASP A 10 -10.02 -5.95 -4.30
C ASP A 10 -11.48 -5.84 -4.70
N GLY A 11 -12.05 -6.94 -5.23
CA GLY A 11 -13.40 -6.92 -5.79
C GLY A 11 -13.52 -6.29 -7.18
N THR A 12 -12.41 -5.74 -7.74
CA THR A 12 -12.38 -5.12 -9.09
C THR A 12 -11.44 -5.86 -10.03
N LEU A 13 -10.14 -5.91 -9.73
CA LEU A 13 -9.14 -6.60 -10.56
C LEU A 13 -8.85 -8.01 -10.05
N VAL A 14 -9.01 -8.25 -8.77
CA VAL A 14 -8.84 -9.55 -8.12
C VAL A 14 -10.07 -9.85 -7.28
N LYS A 15 -10.32 -11.14 -7.07
CA LYS A 15 -11.31 -11.59 -6.09
C LYS A 15 -10.82 -11.23 -4.69
N ASP A 16 -11.73 -10.74 -3.84
CA ASP A 16 -11.41 -10.31 -2.48
C ASP A 16 -10.56 -11.31 -1.71
N GLY A 17 -9.48 -10.80 -1.10
CA GLY A 17 -8.57 -11.58 -0.27
C GLY A 17 -7.63 -12.50 -1.05
N THR A 18 -7.63 -12.48 -2.39
CA THR A 18 -6.71 -13.26 -3.23
C THR A 18 -5.54 -12.44 -3.75
N LEU A 19 -4.53 -13.15 -4.30
CA LEU A 19 -3.43 -12.56 -5.07
C LEU A 19 -3.49 -12.99 -6.54
N ASP A 20 -4.65 -13.49 -6.97
CA ASP A 20 -4.84 -14.04 -8.31
C ASP A 20 -5.45 -12.96 -9.21
N ILE A 21 -4.58 -12.29 -9.95
CA ILE A 21 -4.95 -11.29 -10.96
C ILE A 21 -4.90 -11.89 -12.36
N ASN A 22 -5.92 -11.63 -13.19
CA ASN A 22 -5.90 -12.10 -14.58
C ASN A 22 -4.69 -11.55 -15.33
N PRO A 23 -3.82 -12.42 -15.90
CA PRO A 23 -2.63 -11.99 -16.64
C PRO A 23 -2.91 -11.06 -17.82
N GLU A 24 -4.09 -11.15 -18.44
CA GLU A 24 -4.50 -10.28 -19.56
C GLU A 24 -4.50 -8.79 -19.17
N TYR A 25 -4.77 -8.47 -17.88
CA TYR A 25 -4.69 -7.09 -17.41
C TYR A 25 -3.28 -6.51 -17.55
N MET A 26 -2.24 -7.32 -17.40
CA MET A 26 -0.86 -6.85 -17.56
C MET A 26 -0.59 -6.38 -18.98
N ASP A 27 -1.10 -7.08 -19.99
CA ASP A 27 -0.95 -6.70 -21.39
C ASP A 27 -1.78 -5.46 -21.76
N VAL A 28 -2.96 -5.34 -21.17
CA VAL A 28 -3.80 -4.13 -21.32
C VAL A 28 -3.08 -2.91 -20.70
N ILE A 29 -2.55 -3.05 -19.48
CA ILE A 29 -1.82 -1.97 -18.79
C ILE A 29 -0.58 -1.55 -19.58
N LYS A 30 0.19 -2.49 -20.13
CA LYS A 30 1.34 -2.17 -21.02
C LYS A 30 0.89 -1.31 -22.21
N LYS A 31 -0.14 -1.74 -22.92
CA LYS A 31 -0.68 -1.00 -24.08
C LYS A 31 -1.18 0.39 -23.70
N LEU A 32 -1.79 0.55 -22.52
CA LEU A 32 -2.24 1.86 -22.03
C LEU A 32 -1.06 2.78 -21.76
N THR A 33 -0.05 2.30 -21.05
CA THR A 33 1.14 3.10 -20.72
C THR A 33 1.98 3.46 -21.95
N GLU A 34 2.05 2.58 -22.95
CA GLU A 34 2.67 2.86 -24.26
C GLU A 34 1.95 3.96 -25.05
N LYS A 35 0.65 4.12 -24.83
CA LYS A 35 -0.15 5.23 -25.39
C LYS A 35 -0.08 6.52 -24.57
N GLY A 36 0.75 6.57 -23.53
CA GLY A 36 0.89 7.73 -22.65
C GLY A 36 -0.26 7.91 -21.67
N ILE A 37 -1.04 6.85 -21.41
CA ILE A 37 -2.09 6.85 -20.39
C ILE A 37 -1.47 6.36 -19.09
N HIS A 38 -1.53 7.18 -18.04
CA HIS A 38 -1.09 6.79 -16.71
C HIS A 38 -2.06 5.79 -16.09
N PHE A 39 -1.53 4.72 -15.53
CA PHE A 39 -2.30 3.72 -14.80
C PHE A 39 -1.92 3.77 -13.32
N VAL A 40 -2.93 3.76 -12.46
CA VAL A 40 -2.78 3.83 -11.00
C VAL A 40 -3.53 2.67 -10.38
N ALA A 41 -2.82 1.81 -9.68
CA ALA A 41 -3.40 0.83 -8.77
C ALA A 41 -3.67 1.52 -7.42
N CYS A 42 -4.90 1.42 -6.90
CA CYS A 42 -5.32 2.09 -5.68
C CYS A 42 -5.99 1.07 -4.75
N SER A 43 -5.47 0.90 -3.55
CA SER A 43 -5.99 -0.11 -2.62
C SER A 43 -5.73 0.26 -1.16
N GLY A 44 -6.50 -0.37 -0.24
CA GLY A 44 -6.17 -0.42 1.17
C GLY A 44 -5.00 -1.34 1.51
N ARG A 45 -4.51 -2.12 0.54
CA ARG A 45 -3.36 -3.00 0.72
C ARG A 45 -2.08 -2.20 0.97
N GLN A 46 -1.13 -2.84 1.64
CA GLN A 46 0.23 -2.31 1.73
C GLN A 46 0.93 -2.41 0.38
N TYR A 47 1.80 -1.44 0.10
CA TYR A 47 2.56 -1.37 -1.15
C TYR A 47 3.27 -2.68 -1.52
N CYS A 48 3.88 -3.38 -0.55
CA CYS A 48 4.58 -4.64 -0.84
C CYS A 48 3.64 -5.71 -1.40
N SER A 49 2.43 -5.83 -0.85
CA SER A 49 1.41 -6.76 -1.33
C SER A 49 0.84 -6.33 -2.68
N GLU A 50 0.53 -5.04 -2.80
CA GLU A 50 0.01 -4.45 -4.04
C GLU A 50 1.01 -4.61 -5.20
N ARG A 51 2.29 -4.30 -4.98
CA ARG A 51 3.36 -4.44 -5.98
C ARG A 51 3.53 -5.87 -6.49
N GLN A 52 3.29 -6.88 -5.66
CA GLN A 52 3.40 -8.29 -6.06
C GLN A 52 2.39 -8.67 -7.14
N LEU A 53 1.21 -8.07 -7.13
CA LEU A 53 0.18 -8.30 -8.16
C LEU A 53 0.61 -7.78 -9.54
N PHE A 54 1.39 -6.71 -9.57
CA PHE A 54 1.74 -5.99 -10.79
C PHE A 54 3.21 -6.18 -11.20
N VAL A 55 3.87 -7.24 -10.77
CA VAL A 55 5.31 -7.49 -11.07
C VAL A 55 5.67 -7.23 -12.54
N PRO A 56 4.90 -7.68 -13.57
CA PRO A 56 5.26 -7.47 -14.97
C PRO A 56 5.20 -6.02 -15.46
N VAL A 57 4.50 -5.15 -14.72
CA VAL A 57 4.25 -3.74 -15.13
C VAL A 57 4.55 -2.74 -14.02
N LYS A 58 5.07 -3.18 -12.87
CA LYS A 58 5.29 -2.37 -11.67
C LYS A 58 6.10 -1.08 -11.90
N ASP A 59 6.99 -1.10 -12.87
CA ASP A 59 7.88 0.04 -13.17
C ASP A 59 7.24 1.06 -14.15
N ARG A 60 6.01 0.77 -14.60
CA ARG A 60 5.24 1.60 -15.55
C ARG A 60 4.01 2.23 -14.95
N ILE A 61 3.68 1.91 -13.70
CA ILE A 61 2.44 2.33 -13.06
C ILE A 61 2.70 3.05 -11.74
N PHE A 62 1.68 3.73 -11.26
CA PHE A 62 1.66 4.36 -9.94
C PHE A 62 0.88 3.49 -8.96
N PHE A 63 1.20 3.64 -7.68
CA PHE A 63 0.55 2.95 -6.59
C PHE A 63 0.02 3.96 -5.58
N ILE A 64 -1.23 3.78 -5.18
CA ILE A 64 -1.86 4.47 -4.04
C ILE A 64 -2.20 3.39 -3.02
N SER A 65 -1.36 3.25 -2.02
CA SER A 65 -1.40 2.16 -1.04
C SER A 65 -1.87 2.65 0.32
N ASP A 66 -2.17 1.70 1.23
CA ASP A 66 -2.57 1.98 2.61
C ASP A 66 -3.75 2.97 2.70
N GLY A 67 -4.76 2.80 1.84
CA GLY A 67 -5.94 3.68 1.79
C GLY A 67 -5.64 5.13 1.42
N GLY A 68 -4.61 5.38 0.59
CA GLY A 68 -4.21 6.72 0.15
C GLY A 68 -3.12 7.38 1.00
N THR A 69 -2.61 6.68 2.01
CA THR A 69 -1.53 7.19 2.87
C THR A 69 -0.21 7.29 2.13
N LEU A 70 0.05 6.38 1.18
CA LEU A 70 1.28 6.30 0.42
C LEU A 70 1.00 6.37 -1.08
N ILE A 71 1.61 7.35 -1.77
CA ILE A 71 1.57 7.47 -3.23
C ILE A 71 3.00 7.35 -3.75
N ARG A 72 3.23 6.41 -4.66
CA ARG A 72 4.57 6.15 -5.18
C ARG A 72 4.60 5.48 -6.56
N THR A 73 5.79 5.46 -7.16
CA THR A 73 6.18 4.53 -8.22
C THR A 73 6.93 3.34 -7.62
N SER A 74 7.43 2.42 -8.45
CA SER A 74 8.34 1.35 -7.98
C SER A 74 9.65 1.91 -7.41
N GLU A 75 10.09 3.07 -7.87
CA GLU A 75 11.40 3.65 -7.57
C GLU A 75 11.35 4.71 -6.48
N GLU A 76 10.36 5.62 -6.54
CA GLU A 76 10.32 6.77 -5.64
C GLU A 76 8.97 6.94 -4.93
N ILE A 77 9.02 7.54 -3.76
CA ILE A 77 7.85 7.96 -2.99
C ILE A 77 7.50 9.39 -3.43
N LEU A 78 6.32 9.55 -4.02
CA LEU A 78 5.80 10.84 -4.47
C LEU A 78 5.15 11.60 -3.33
N LYS A 79 4.39 10.91 -2.49
CA LYS A 79 3.72 11.54 -1.35
C LYS A 79 3.45 10.54 -0.23
N VAL A 80 3.56 11.04 1.00
CA VAL A 80 3.15 10.30 2.21
C VAL A 80 2.29 11.23 3.04
N HIS A 81 1.13 10.74 3.46
CA HIS A 81 0.28 11.40 4.46
C HIS A 81 0.56 10.74 5.82
N THR A 82 1.06 11.52 6.77
CA THR A 82 1.41 11.02 8.10
C THR A 82 0.64 11.75 9.17
N LEU A 83 0.30 11.03 10.24
CA LEU A 83 -0.14 11.66 11.48
C LEU A 83 1.08 12.11 12.29
N SER A 84 0.95 13.19 13.05
CA SER A 84 1.99 13.57 14.00
C SER A 84 2.15 12.51 15.10
N ALA A 85 3.36 12.40 15.65
CA ALA A 85 3.62 11.44 16.73
C ALA A 85 2.71 11.67 17.96
N GLU A 86 2.30 12.89 18.20
CA GLU A 86 1.39 13.23 19.29
C GLU A 86 -0.03 12.68 19.04
N ILE A 87 -0.55 12.90 17.82
CA ILE A 87 -1.90 12.45 17.45
C ILE A 87 -2.01 10.92 17.57
N TRP A 88 -1.09 10.17 16.96
CA TRP A 88 -1.17 8.72 17.00
C TRP A 88 -0.98 8.16 18.43
N LYS A 89 -0.11 8.77 19.26
CA LYS A 89 0.05 8.38 20.68
C LYS A 89 -1.23 8.62 21.48
N ASN A 90 -1.90 9.73 21.23
CA ASN A 90 -3.18 10.02 21.87
C ASN A 90 -4.26 9.03 21.45
N MET A 91 -4.37 8.71 20.16
CA MET A 91 -5.29 7.69 19.65
C MET A 91 -5.01 6.31 20.27
N ALA A 92 -3.73 5.93 20.37
CA ALA A 92 -3.33 4.67 21.00
C ALA A 92 -3.71 4.61 22.49
N ARG A 93 -3.51 5.70 23.24
CA ARG A 93 -3.91 5.77 24.66
C ARG A 93 -5.43 5.69 24.82
N MET A 94 -6.20 6.40 23.96
CA MET A 94 -7.65 6.34 23.98
C MET A 94 -8.16 4.92 23.69
N ALA A 95 -7.64 4.28 22.65
CA ALA A 95 -8.02 2.92 22.31
C ALA A 95 -7.70 1.92 23.43
N LYS A 96 -6.53 2.03 24.06
CA LYS A 96 -6.15 1.20 25.20
C LYS A 96 -7.09 1.40 26.42
N LYS A 97 -7.57 2.62 26.62
CA LYS A 97 -8.47 2.96 27.73
C LYS A 97 -9.89 2.43 27.49
N GLU A 98 -10.41 2.61 26.30
CA GLU A 98 -11.82 2.35 25.96
C GLU A 98 -12.06 0.93 25.42
N CYS A 99 -11.05 0.31 24.80
CA CYS A 99 -11.17 -0.97 24.10
C CYS A 99 -10.10 -1.94 24.58
N ARG A 100 -10.47 -2.93 25.40
CA ARG A 100 -9.51 -3.90 25.97
C ARG A 100 -8.95 -4.91 24.95
N ASP A 101 -9.71 -5.18 23.88
CA ASP A 101 -9.42 -6.26 22.91
C ASP A 101 -9.19 -5.73 21.49
N VAL A 102 -8.61 -4.53 21.35
CA VAL A 102 -8.32 -3.93 20.04
C VAL A 102 -6.83 -4.02 19.75
N ILE A 103 -6.51 -4.59 18.60
CA ILE A 103 -5.17 -4.51 18.00
C ILE A 103 -5.15 -3.29 17.09
N ILE A 104 -4.29 -2.32 17.38
CA ILE A 104 -4.08 -1.15 16.53
C ILE A 104 -2.85 -1.39 15.70
N LEU A 105 -3.03 -1.40 14.37
CA LEU A 105 -1.95 -1.57 13.43
C LEU A 105 -1.58 -0.19 12.85
N PHE A 106 -0.32 0.21 13.02
CA PHE A 106 0.22 1.40 12.40
C PHE A 106 1.21 0.99 11.31
N PRO A 107 1.02 1.41 10.06
CA PRO A 107 2.02 1.20 9.04
C PRO A 107 3.28 2.01 9.41
N ALA A 108 4.37 1.31 9.72
CA ALA A 108 5.64 1.95 10.01
C ALA A 108 6.29 2.47 8.73
N ARG A 109 6.89 3.65 8.80
CA ARG A 109 7.62 4.24 7.68
C ARG A 109 8.73 3.28 7.21
N MET A 110 8.91 3.07 5.93
CA MET A 110 9.92 2.17 5.33
C MET A 110 11.36 2.34 5.86
N SER A 111 11.70 3.45 6.54
CA SER A 111 13.01 3.66 7.15
C SER A 111 13.30 2.73 8.34
N VAL A 112 12.30 2.16 8.97
CA VAL A 112 12.47 1.17 10.05
C VAL A 112 12.79 -0.22 9.50
N MET A 113 12.40 -0.51 8.26
CA MET A 113 12.71 -1.79 7.59
C MET A 113 14.20 -2.00 7.28
N ARG A 114 15.07 -0.99 7.36
CA ARG A 114 16.52 -1.16 7.15
C ARG A 114 17.21 -2.04 8.19
N ARG A 115 16.56 -2.34 9.30
CA ARG A 115 17.11 -3.18 10.38
C ARG A 115 16.63 -4.63 10.35
N MET A 116 15.64 -4.96 9.54
CA MET A 116 15.18 -6.35 9.38
C MET A 116 15.70 -6.94 8.07
N ARG A 117 16.32 -8.11 8.20
CA ARG A 117 17.05 -8.83 7.14
C ARG A 117 16.36 -8.88 5.79
N LYS A 118 17.16 -8.87 4.73
CA LYS A 118 16.88 -8.75 3.29
C LYS A 118 15.80 -9.67 2.67
N HIS A 119 15.05 -10.47 3.37
CA HIS A 119 14.21 -11.51 2.79
C HIS A 119 12.75 -11.61 3.25
N GLN A 120 12.25 -10.66 4.01
CA GLN A 120 10.83 -10.68 4.38
C GLN A 120 10.24 -9.28 4.16
N CYS A 121 9.42 -9.15 3.08
CA CYS A 121 8.35 -8.16 3.02
C CYS A 121 7.31 -8.52 4.09
N PHE A 122 7.70 -8.45 5.37
CA PHE A 122 6.75 -8.49 6.44
C PHE A 122 6.19 -7.08 6.59
N ALA A 123 4.89 -6.97 6.52
CA ALA A 123 4.16 -5.83 6.97
C ALA A 123 4.70 -5.41 8.34
N GLY A 124 5.40 -4.27 8.40
CA GLY A 124 5.94 -3.75 9.64
C GLY A 124 4.81 -3.21 10.51
N TYR A 125 4.04 -4.09 11.09
CA TYR A 125 3.09 -3.75 12.12
C TYR A 125 3.83 -3.70 13.45
N MET A 126 3.90 -2.53 14.05
CA MET A 126 4.29 -2.41 15.45
C MET A 126 3.04 -2.64 16.29
N THR A 127 3.09 -3.64 17.15
CA THR A 127 2.04 -3.82 18.16
C THR A 127 2.15 -2.74 19.23
N LEU A 128 1.04 -2.38 19.84
CA LEU A 128 0.98 -1.38 20.91
C LEU A 128 1.91 -1.72 22.10
N MET A 129 2.25 -3.00 22.28
CA MET A 129 3.14 -3.48 23.34
C MET A 129 4.62 -3.09 23.16
N ASP A 130 5.05 -2.82 21.91
CA ASP A 130 6.45 -2.49 21.62
C ASP A 130 6.73 -0.97 21.73
N MET A 131 5.74 -0.18 22.13
CA MET A 131 5.75 1.28 22.04
C MET A 131 5.48 2.02 23.35
N ILE A 132 5.28 1.30 24.49
CA ILE A 132 4.95 1.88 25.80
C ILE A 132 5.98 1.43 26.85
#